data_5da977dbe757bbb2ccf0b9dbdf2dd35e
#
_entry.id   5da977dbe757bbb2ccf0b9dbdf2dd35e
#
_cell.length_a   1.000
_cell.length_b   1.000
_cell.length_c   1.000
_cell.angle_alpha   90.00
_cell.angle_beta   90.00
_cell.angle_gamma   90.00
#
_symmetry.space_group_name_H-M   'P 1'
#
loop_
_entity.id
_entity.type
_entity.pdbx_description
1 polymer ?
#
loop_
_entity_poly.entity_id
_entity_poly.type
_entity_poly.pdbx_seq_one_letter_code
_entity_poly.pdbx_strand_id
1 'polypeptide(L)'
;MITCTTRPEAAPGGTDLAAYIVHKIGSTLEEIIADSPERFLVIEAEALRDIIVMSEVQGTDASVILSPRTLDNPDCRRLIAGHCCMIP
;
A
#
# COMPACT_ATOMS: atom_id res chain seq x y z
N MET A 1 4.93 -0.12 -14.75
CA MET A 1 5.10 1.09 -13.92
C MET A 1 4.08 1.10 -12.79
N ILE A 2 4.50 1.49 -11.60
CA ILE A 2 3.62 1.52 -10.44
C ILE A 2 3.47 2.97 -10.01
N THR A 3 2.22 3.44 -9.92
CA THR A 3 1.90 4.79 -9.47
C THR A 3 1.21 4.71 -8.11
N CYS A 4 1.52 5.64 -7.24
CA CYS A 4 0.93 5.73 -5.90
C CYS A 4 0.37 7.12 -5.67
N THR A 5 -0.77 7.20 -5.01
CA THR A 5 -1.41 8.46 -4.68
C THR A 5 -2.18 8.34 -3.36
N THR A 6 -2.31 9.44 -2.64
CA THR A 6 -3.17 9.50 -1.46
C THR A 6 -4.57 9.99 -1.80
N ARG A 7 -4.84 10.28 -3.07
CA ARG A 7 -6.12 10.80 -3.54
C ARG A 7 -6.80 9.77 -4.42
N PRO A 8 -7.88 9.12 -3.95
CA PRO A 8 -8.56 8.08 -4.73
C PRO A 8 -9.01 8.55 -6.12
N GLU A 9 -9.38 9.80 -6.26
CA GLU A 9 -9.82 10.35 -7.54
C GLU A 9 -8.69 10.47 -8.57
N ALA A 10 -7.44 10.47 -8.12
CA ALA A 10 -6.29 10.53 -9.02
C ALA A 10 -5.93 9.15 -9.62
N ALA A 11 -6.49 8.07 -9.08
CA ALA A 11 -6.24 6.72 -9.56
C ALA A 11 -7.55 5.92 -9.62
N PRO A 12 -8.49 6.28 -10.51
CA PRO A 12 -9.74 5.55 -10.63
C PRO A 12 -9.46 4.09 -11.01
N GLY A 13 -10.07 3.17 -10.29
CA GLY A 13 -9.82 1.73 -10.49
C GLY A 13 -8.53 1.24 -9.86
N GLY A 14 -7.80 2.08 -9.12
CA GLY A 14 -6.59 1.68 -8.43
C GLY A 14 -6.87 0.77 -7.23
N THR A 15 -5.83 0.10 -6.76
CA THR A 15 -5.93 -0.77 -5.59
C THR A 15 -5.80 0.08 -4.31
N ASP A 16 -6.82 0.03 -3.46
CA ASP A 16 -6.77 0.67 -2.16
C ASP A 16 -5.95 -0.24 -1.22
N LEU A 17 -4.81 0.25 -0.76
CA LEU A 17 -3.91 -0.53 0.09
C LEU A 17 -4.60 -0.94 1.40
N ALA A 18 -5.39 -0.06 2.00
CA ALA A 18 -6.12 -0.38 3.22
C ALA A 18 -7.11 -1.52 3.01
N ALA A 19 -7.87 -1.47 1.92
CA ALA A 19 -8.81 -2.54 1.58
C ALA A 19 -8.08 -3.85 1.29
N TYR A 20 -6.94 -3.79 0.64
CA TYR A 20 -6.12 -4.97 0.37
C TYR A 20 -5.65 -5.63 1.68
N ILE A 21 -5.21 -4.83 2.65
CA ILE A 21 -4.78 -5.33 3.95
C ILE A 21 -5.93 -6.02 4.69
N VAL A 22 -7.08 -5.38 4.73
CA VAL A 22 -8.28 -5.92 5.40
C VAL A 22 -8.67 -7.26 4.76
N HIS A 23 -8.65 -7.33 3.45
CA HIS A 23 -9.00 -8.55 2.73
C HIS A 23 -7.99 -9.68 3.01
N LYS A 24 -6.71 -9.35 3.03
CA LYS A 24 -5.64 -10.33 3.22
C LYS A 24 -5.61 -10.88 4.64
N ILE A 25 -5.80 -10.02 5.64
CA ILE A 25 -5.69 -10.39 7.05
C ILE A 25 -7.02 -10.89 7.61
N GLY A 26 -8.14 -10.36 7.09
CA GLY A 26 -9.46 -10.73 7.59
C GLY A 26 -9.90 -9.97 8.83
N SER A 27 -9.24 -8.86 9.14
CA SER A 27 -9.54 -7.99 10.29
C SER A 27 -9.60 -6.54 9.84
N THR A 28 -10.32 -5.70 10.58
CA THR A 28 -10.35 -4.28 10.26
C THR A 28 -9.01 -3.62 10.60
N LEU A 29 -8.72 -2.47 10.00
CA LEU A 29 -7.49 -1.73 10.30
C LEU A 29 -7.44 -1.36 11.78
N GLU A 30 -8.54 -0.93 12.36
CA GLU A 30 -8.62 -0.56 13.78
C GLU A 30 -8.24 -1.74 14.67
N GLU A 31 -8.71 -2.94 14.33
CA GLU A 31 -8.38 -4.15 15.09
C GLU A 31 -6.88 -4.48 15.00
N ILE A 32 -6.30 -4.38 13.80
CA ILE A 32 -4.88 -4.67 13.58
C ILE A 32 -4.02 -3.67 14.34
N ILE A 33 -4.34 -2.39 14.25
CA ILE A 33 -3.59 -1.32 14.91
C ILE A 33 -3.72 -1.44 16.43
N ALA A 34 -4.91 -1.75 16.93
CA ALA A 34 -5.14 -1.90 18.37
C ALA A 34 -4.37 -3.09 18.95
N ASP A 35 -4.21 -4.17 18.15
CA ASP A 35 -3.46 -5.33 18.58
C ASP A 35 -1.97 -5.02 18.71
N SER A 36 -1.38 -4.44 17.68
CA SER A 36 0.03 -4.03 17.71
C SER A 36 0.31 -3.01 16.62
N PRO A 37 0.57 -1.74 16.99
CA PRO A 37 0.94 -0.72 16.01
C PRO A 37 2.21 -1.06 15.22
N GLU A 38 3.20 -1.67 15.87
CA GLU A 38 4.44 -2.08 15.20
C GLU A 38 4.18 -3.18 14.18
N ARG A 39 3.34 -4.13 14.53
CA ARG A 39 2.98 -5.21 13.60
C ARG A 39 2.20 -4.67 12.41
N PHE A 40 1.36 -3.66 12.63
CA PHE A 40 0.65 -3.03 11.53
C PHE A 40 1.61 -2.43 10.50
N LEU A 41 2.70 -1.80 10.95
CA LEU A 41 3.70 -1.23 10.04
C LEU A 41 4.32 -2.32 9.14
N VAL A 42 4.61 -3.48 9.72
CA VAL A 42 5.13 -4.62 8.96
C VAL A 42 4.11 -5.13 7.95
N ILE A 43 2.87 -5.30 8.38
CA ILE A 43 1.77 -5.78 7.53
C ILE A 43 1.55 -4.83 6.36
N GLU A 44 1.54 -3.53 6.62
CA GLU A 44 1.35 -2.51 5.59
C GLU A 44 2.47 -2.56 4.55
N ALA A 45 3.71 -2.65 4.99
CA ALA A 45 4.86 -2.73 4.10
C ALA A 45 4.84 -4.03 3.27
N GLU A 46 4.49 -5.15 3.88
CA GLU A 46 4.36 -6.42 3.17
C GLU A 46 3.25 -6.38 2.12
N ALA A 47 2.12 -5.79 2.45
CA ALA A 47 1.01 -5.65 1.50
C ALA A 47 1.41 -4.80 0.29
N LEU A 48 2.08 -3.68 0.52
CA LEU A 48 2.56 -2.83 -0.55
C LEU A 48 3.59 -3.56 -1.41
N ARG A 49 4.50 -4.29 -0.78
CA ARG A 49 5.51 -5.08 -1.48
C ARG A 49 4.86 -6.16 -2.35
N ASP A 50 3.82 -6.82 -1.86
CA ASP A 50 3.10 -7.83 -2.63
C ASP A 50 2.55 -7.24 -3.94
N ILE A 51 1.94 -6.06 -3.85
CA ILE A 51 1.38 -5.39 -5.03
C ILE A 51 2.50 -5.04 -6.03
N ILE A 52 3.61 -4.51 -5.52
CA ILE A 52 4.76 -4.14 -6.36
C ILE A 52 5.34 -5.37 -7.07
N VAL A 53 5.56 -6.45 -6.33
CA VAL A 53 6.13 -7.68 -6.87
C VAL A 53 5.22 -8.29 -7.92
N MET A 54 3.92 -8.34 -7.66
CA MET A 54 2.95 -8.86 -8.64
C MET A 54 2.96 -8.07 -9.93
N SER A 55 3.02 -6.74 -9.84
CA SER A 55 3.08 -5.87 -11.00
C SER A 55 4.35 -6.11 -11.81
N GLU A 56 5.49 -6.23 -11.14
CA GLU A 56 6.77 -6.46 -11.79
C GLU A 56 6.84 -7.85 -12.46
N VAL A 57 6.37 -8.87 -11.77
CA VAL A 57 6.36 -10.24 -12.30
C VAL A 57 5.45 -10.37 -13.51
N GLN A 58 4.28 -9.73 -13.47
CA GLN A 58 3.31 -9.78 -14.56
C GLN A 58 3.63 -8.81 -15.69
N GLY A 59 4.54 -7.87 -15.46
CA GLY A 59 4.86 -6.83 -16.43
C GLY A 59 3.70 -5.88 -16.70
N THR A 60 2.83 -5.68 -15.73
CA THR A 60 1.65 -4.81 -15.85
C THR A 60 1.81 -3.54 -15.06
N ASP A 61 1.06 -2.49 -15.43
CA ASP A 61 1.00 -1.26 -14.66
C ASP A 61 0.04 -1.45 -13.50
N ALA A 62 0.35 -0.81 -12.38
CA ALA A 62 -0.50 -0.81 -11.20
C ALA A 62 -0.63 0.60 -10.64
N SER A 63 -1.80 0.90 -10.07
CA SER A 63 -2.05 2.14 -9.36
C SER A 63 -2.47 1.77 -7.93
N VAL A 64 -1.85 2.39 -6.94
CA VAL A 64 -2.11 2.09 -5.53
C VAL A 64 -2.56 3.36 -4.83
N ILE A 65 -3.69 3.24 -4.13
CA ILE A 65 -4.21 4.33 -3.31
C ILE A 65 -3.71 4.11 -1.89
N LEU A 66 -2.94 5.08 -1.39
CA LEU A 66 -2.34 5.04 -0.07
C LEU A 66 -3.14 5.92 0.91
N SER A 67 -3.04 5.63 2.20
CA SER A 67 -3.50 6.56 3.21
C SER A 67 -2.35 7.53 3.55
N PRO A 68 -2.65 8.72 4.11
CA PRO A 68 -1.57 9.60 4.59
C PRO A 68 -0.66 8.91 5.61
N ARG A 69 -1.19 8.00 6.40
CA ARG A 69 -0.46 7.18 7.36
C ARG A 69 0.62 6.31 6.72
N THR A 70 0.38 5.83 5.50
CA THR A 70 1.34 5.00 4.77
C THR A 70 2.66 5.73 4.56
N LEU A 71 2.60 7.04 4.32
CA LEU A 71 3.79 7.86 4.10
C LEU A 71 4.62 8.06 5.36
N ASP A 72 4.07 7.79 6.53
CA ASP A 72 4.80 7.84 7.80
C ASP A 72 5.50 6.52 8.12
N ASN A 73 5.23 5.47 7.34
CA ASN A 73 5.86 4.17 7.52
C ASN A 73 7.20 4.15 6.76
N PRO A 74 8.34 4.07 7.47
CA PRO A 74 9.66 4.12 6.81
C PRO A 74 9.88 3.04 5.77
N ASP A 75 9.36 1.84 6.01
CA ASP A 75 9.51 0.73 5.06
C ASP A 75 8.70 0.96 3.79
N CYS A 76 7.47 1.49 3.93
CA CYS A 76 6.66 1.87 2.79
C CYS A 76 7.31 3.01 1.99
N ARG A 77 7.88 3.99 2.67
CA ARG A 77 8.57 5.10 2.02
C ARG A 77 9.74 4.61 1.16
N ARG A 78 10.50 3.64 1.67
CA ARG A 78 11.61 3.04 0.91
C ARG A 78 11.12 2.29 -0.33
N LEU A 79 10.04 1.54 -0.20
CA LEU A 79 9.44 0.83 -1.33
C LEU A 79 8.94 1.81 -2.39
N ILE A 80 8.27 2.87 -1.98
CA ILE A 80 7.76 3.88 -2.89
C ILE A 80 8.91 4.56 -3.63
N ALA A 81 9.96 4.97 -2.91
CA ALA A 81 11.10 5.64 -3.50
C ALA A 81 11.83 4.77 -4.51
N GLY A 82 11.88 3.45 -4.29
CA GLY A 82 12.60 2.52 -5.17
C GLY A 82 11.78 1.98 -6.33
N HIS A 83 10.46 1.96 -6.24
CA HIS A 83 9.61 1.22 -7.18
C HIS A 83 8.42 2.00 -7.75
N CYS A 84 8.02 3.09 -7.12
CA CYS A 84 6.77 3.76 -7.44
C CYS A 84 6.98 5.23 -7.84
N CYS A 85 6.04 5.73 -8.64
CA CYS A 85 5.94 7.17 -8.92
C CYS A 85 4.78 7.74 -8.11
N MET A 86 5.03 8.76 -7.32
CA MET A 86 3.98 9.44 -6.56
C MET A 86 3.25 10.44 -7.44
N ILE A 87 1.92 10.42 -7.40
CA ILE A 87 1.05 11.40 -8.03
C ILE A 87 0.50 12.29 -6.93
N PRO A 88 0.71 13.61 -7.02
CA PRO A 88 0.19 14.55 -6.03
C PRO A 88 -1.33 14.61 -6.02
#